data_e6eb86bad3b234645500f5a00e22344f
#
_entry.id   e6eb86bad3b234645500f5a00e22344f
#
_cell.length_a   1.000
_cell.length_b   1.000
_cell.length_c   1.000
_cell.angle_alpha   90.00
_cell.angle_beta   90.00
_cell.angle_gamma   90.00
#
_symmetry.space_group_name_H-M   'P 1'
#
loop_
_entity.id
_entity.type
_entity.pdbx_description
1 polymer ?
#
loop_
_entity_poly.entity_id
_entity_poly.type
_entity_poly.pdbx_seq_one_letter_code
_entity_poly.pdbx_strand_id
1 'polypeptide(L)'
;MVHVLVVEDDVKLNQIVCSSLNAAGYTAHGCLNAQEAFDALFAGGMDVIVSDIMMPGVDGFELVNHVRSVDKKIPILLMTARDDIAAKQRGFRAGIDDYMVKPIDVDELLLRIEALLRRARIEAEKRLMIGNTVLDAEEMSAYVCGAEISLTVREFNIIYKLLSYPKRTFSRAQLMDEFWSGETSASLRAVDVYITRIREKFSACEDFKIVTVHGLGYKAVPTV
;
A
#
# COMPACT_ATOMS: atom_id res chain seq x y z
N MET A 1 -7.87 10.35 14.90
CA MET A 1 -6.42 10.26 15.20
C MET A 1 -6.04 8.84 14.80
N VAL A 2 -4.92 8.64 14.11
CA VAL A 2 -4.52 7.31 13.63
C VAL A 2 -3.79 6.55 14.73
N HIS A 3 -4.21 5.32 14.99
CA HIS A 3 -3.67 4.44 16.02
C HIS A 3 -2.71 3.41 15.41
N VAL A 4 -1.48 3.38 15.90
CA VAL A 4 -0.40 2.50 15.44
C VAL A 4 -0.08 1.48 16.52
N LEU A 5 -0.25 0.20 16.23
CA LEU A 5 0.21 -0.88 17.11
C LEU A 5 1.67 -1.18 16.81
N VAL A 6 2.54 -1.05 17.80
CA VAL A 6 3.98 -1.33 17.71
C VAL A 6 4.30 -2.57 18.53
N VAL A 7 4.78 -3.64 17.89
CA VAL A 7 5.12 -4.91 18.56
C VAL A 7 6.61 -5.15 18.41
N GLU A 8 7.36 -4.99 19.50
CA GLU A 8 8.82 -5.07 19.55
C GLU A 8 9.23 -5.47 20.95
N ASP A 9 9.99 -6.55 21.10
CA ASP A 9 10.41 -7.09 22.39
C ASP A 9 11.56 -6.32 23.05
N ASP A 10 12.37 -5.60 22.25
CA ASP A 10 13.34 -4.65 22.82
C ASP A 10 12.59 -3.41 23.35
N VAL A 11 12.52 -3.32 24.68
CA VAL A 11 11.84 -2.24 25.40
C VAL A 11 12.30 -0.84 24.96
N LYS A 12 13.62 -0.67 24.73
CA LYS A 12 14.19 0.63 24.34
C LYS A 12 13.79 1.00 22.92
N LEU A 13 13.87 0.05 21.99
CA LEU A 13 13.49 0.27 20.61
C LEU A 13 11.98 0.53 20.50
N ASN A 14 11.16 -0.24 21.21
CA ASN A 14 9.72 -0.02 21.31
C ASN A 14 9.39 1.39 21.78
N GLN A 15 10.01 1.85 22.87
CA GLN A 15 9.83 3.20 23.40
C GLN A 15 10.26 4.30 22.41
N ILE A 16 11.39 4.11 21.71
CA ILE A 16 11.87 5.07 20.70
C ILE A 16 10.87 5.17 19.56
N VAL A 17 10.44 4.04 19.01
CA VAL A 17 9.46 4.00 17.90
C VAL A 17 8.14 4.64 18.33
N CYS A 18 7.59 4.26 19.48
CA CYS A 18 6.34 4.83 19.98
C CYS A 18 6.45 6.35 20.23
N SER A 19 7.55 6.81 20.82
CA SER A 19 7.76 8.24 21.08
C SER A 19 7.84 9.04 19.79
N SER A 20 8.55 8.51 18.78
CA SER A 20 8.69 9.14 17.47
C SER A 20 7.35 9.22 16.72
N LEU A 21 6.56 8.14 16.76
CA LEU A 21 5.21 8.12 16.19
C LEU A 21 4.29 9.11 16.86
N ASN A 22 4.31 9.19 18.20
CA ASN A 22 3.51 10.16 18.95
C ASN A 22 3.93 11.61 18.63
N ALA A 23 5.23 11.88 18.49
CA ALA A 23 5.73 13.19 18.08
C ALA A 23 5.28 13.59 16.66
N ALA A 24 5.10 12.60 15.77
CA ALA A 24 4.58 12.80 14.42
C ALA A 24 3.04 12.90 14.34
N GLY A 25 2.32 12.88 15.49
CA GLY A 25 0.86 13.06 15.52
C GLY A 25 0.03 11.76 15.43
N TYR A 26 0.65 10.61 15.49
CA TYR A 26 -0.02 9.31 15.65
C TYR A 26 -0.35 9.04 17.13
N THR A 27 -1.14 8.02 17.38
CA THR A 27 -1.32 7.43 18.72
C THR A 27 -0.69 6.05 18.71
N ALA A 28 0.55 5.95 19.23
CA ALA A 28 1.28 4.69 19.26
C ALA A 28 0.93 3.87 20.50
N HIS A 29 0.65 2.58 20.32
CA HIS A 29 0.41 1.59 21.36
C HIS A 29 1.51 0.53 21.30
N GLY A 30 2.43 0.57 22.27
CA GLY A 30 3.58 -0.35 22.34
C GLY A 30 3.21 -1.64 23.05
N CYS A 31 3.53 -2.77 22.42
CA CYS A 31 3.43 -4.13 22.95
C CYS A 31 4.81 -4.78 22.90
N LEU A 32 5.16 -5.52 23.94
CA LEU A 32 6.47 -6.18 24.06
C LEU A 32 6.44 -7.65 23.58
N ASN A 33 5.27 -8.17 23.24
CA ASN A 33 5.09 -9.52 22.74
C ASN A 33 3.76 -9.65 21.98
N ALA A 34 3.58 -10.79 21.31
CA ALA A 34 2.40 -11.05 20.51
C ALA A 34 1.11 -11.16 21.34
N GLN A 35 1.19 -11.62 22.60
CA GLN A 35 -0.01 -11.73 23.47
C GLN A 35 -0.58 -10.34 23.76
N GLU A 36 0.25 -9.39 24.14
CA GLU A 36 -0.16 -7.99 24.34
C GLU A 36 -0.74 -7.39 23.07
N ALA A 37 -0.15 -7.73 21.91
CA ALA A 37 -0.65 -7.29 20.62
C ALA A 37 -2.05 -7.86 20.31
N PHE A 38 -2.31 -9.13 20.60
CA PHE A 38 -3.62 -9.74 20.44
C PHE A 38 -4.67 -9.09 21.34
N ASP A 39 -4.33 -8.81 22.59
CA ASP A 39 -5.23 -8.14 23.53
C ASP A 39 -5.58 -6.71 23.05
N ALA A 40 -4.59 -5.98 22.55
CA ALA A 40 -4.79 -4.65 21.97
C ALA A 40 -5.66 -4.70 20.70
N LEU A 41 -5.44 -5.67 19.81
CA LEU A 41 -6.24 -5.86 18.60
C LEU A 41 -7.68 -6.29 18.93
N PHE A 42 -7.87 -7.12 19.97
CA PHE A 42 -9.21 -7.51 20.43
C PHE A 42 -9.99 -6.31 20.98
N ALA A 43 -9.31 -5.38 21.66
CA ALA A 43 -9.92 -4.12 22.11
C ALA A 43 -10.35 -3.22 20.93
N GLY A 44 -9.76 -3.42 19.76
CA GLY A 44 -10.08 -2.74 18.50
C GLY A 44 -9.50 -1.34 18.38
N GLY A 45 -9.75 -0.70 17.23
CA GLY A 45 -9.37 0.70 16.98
C GLY A 45 -7.93 0.91 16.52
N MET A 46 -7.24 -0.13 16.06
CA MET A 46 -5.91 -0.01 15.45
C MET A 46 -6.05 0.17 13.93
N ASP A 47 -5.29 1.11 13.37
CA ASP A 47 -5.33 1.47 11.95
C ASP A 47 -4.16 0.87 11.16
N VAL A 48 -3.04 0.55 11.82
CA VAL A 48 -1.85 -0.06 11.21
C VAL A 48 -1.03 -0.80 12.27
N ILE A 49 -0.36 -1.88 11.86
CA ILE A 49 0.54 -2.67 12.71
C ILE A 49 1.97 -2.52 12.20
N VAL A 50 2.90 -2.27 13.13
CA VAL A 50 4.34 -2.31 12.93
C VAL A 50 4.88 -3.37 13.87
N SER A 51 5.44 -4.47 13.36
CA SER A 51 5.90 -5.59 14.20
C SER A 51 7.31 -6.03 13.85
N ASP A 52 8.11 -6.36 14.86
CA ASP A 52 9.31 -7.15 14.62
C ASP A 52 8.94 -8.56 14.16
N ILE A 53 9.82 -9.16 13.37
CA ILE A 53 9.73 -10.57 13.00
C ILE A 53 10.26 -11.46 14.13
N MET A 54 11.39 -11.06 14.71
CA MET A 54 12.16 -11.90 15.65
C MET A 54 11.77 -11.59 17.08
N MET A 55 10.67 -12.17 17.56
CA MET A 55 10.22 -12.04 18.94
C MET A 55 10.22 -13.41 19.63
N PRO A 56 10.46 -13.47 20.95
CA PRO A 56 10.36 -14.70 21.73
C PRO A 56 8.92 -15.27 21.76
N GLY A 57 8.79 -16.57 21.57
CA GLY A 57 7.49 -17.25 21.58
C GLY A 57 6.80 -17.21 20.24
N VAL A 58 5.84 -16.33 20.06
CA VAL A 58 5.11 -16.13 18.78
C VAL A 58 5.88 -15.11 17.94
N ASP A 59 6.36 -15.55 16.77
CA ASP A 59 7.08 -14.68 15.85
C ASP A 59 6.15 -13.73 15.07
N GLY A 60 6.75 -12.73 14.40
CA GLY A 60 5.99 -11.74 13.64
C GLY A 60 5.18 -12.35 12.49
N PHE A 61 5.58 -13.50 11.92
CA PHE A 61 4.81 -14.17 10.87
C PHE A 61 3.58 -14.87 11.43
N GLU A 62 3.69 -15.47 12.60
CA GLU A 62 2.56 -16.09 13.30
C GLU A 62 1.56 -15.01 13.70
N LEU A 63 2.04 -13.85 14.18
CA LEU A 63 1.20 -12.68 14.43
C LEU A 63 0.46 -12.25 13.15
N VAL A 64 1.15 -12.10 12.02
CA VAL A 64 0.54 -11.74 10.73
C VAL A 64 -0.53 -12.74 10.32
N ASN A 65 -0.23 -14.04 10.37
CA ASN A 65 -1.20 -15.07 10.01
C ASN A 65 -2.47 -15.00 10.88
N HIS A 66 -2.29 -14.78 12.18
CA HIS A 66 -3.44 -14.65 13.10
C HIS A 66 -4.26 -13.40 12.75
N VAL A 67 -3.62 -12.25 12.59
CA VAL A 67 -4.30 -11.00 12.19
C VAL A 67 -5.05 -11.19 10.88
N ARG A 68 -4.44 -11.79 9.86
CA ARG A 68 -5.07 -12.01 8.53
C ARG A 68 -6.23 -12.98 8.57
N SER A 69 -6.31 -13.86 9.57
CA SER A 69 -7.47 -14.73 9.78
C SER A 69 -8.70 -13.95 10.25
N VAL A 70 -8.52 -12.83 10.95
CA VAL A 70 -9.57 -12.00 11.55
C VAL A 70 -9.80 -10.72 10.74
N ASP A 71 -8.73 -10.00 10.40
CA ASP A 71 -8.76 -8.78 9.61
C ASP A 71 -7.80 -8.87 8.42
N LYS A 72 -8.39 -8.91 7.21
CA LYS A 72 -7.63 -8.98 5.96
C LYS A 72 -7.14 -7.62 5.47
N LYS A 73 -7.60 -6.52 6.08
CA LYS A 73 -7.42 -5.16 5.53
C LYS A 73 -6.47 -4.29 6.31
N ILE A 74 -6.31 -4.53 7.64
CA ILE A 74 -5.39 -3.72 8.45
C ILE A 74 -3.97 -3.77 7.86
N PRO A 75 -3.33 -2.63 7.55
CA PRO A 75 -1.98 -2.63 7.02
C PRO A 75 -0.98 -3.18 8.03
N ILE A 76 -0.03 -4.00 7.56
CA ILE A 76 1.03 -4.59 8.39
C ILE A 76 2.39 -4.31 7.77
N LEU A 77 3.27 -3.65 8.54
CA LEU A 77 4.68 -3.46 8.25
C LEU A 77 5.51 -4.35 9.17
N LEU A 78 6.38 -5.19 8.60
CA LEU A 78 7.31 -5.98 9.38
C LEU A 78 8.69 -5.33 9.44
N MET A 79 9.30 -5.33 10.62
CA MET A 79 10.70 -4.97 10.84
C MET A 79 11.54 -6.24 10.83
N THR A 80 12.69 -6.25 10.14
CA THR A 80 13.52 -7.45 9.96
C THR A 80 15.01 -7.14 10.06
N ALA A 81 15.81 -8.09 10.47
CA ALA A 81 17.26 -7.99 10.35
C ALA A 81 17.71 -8.09 8.87
N ARG A 82 18.87 -7.49 8.56
CA ARG A 82 19.38 -7.28 7.18
C ARG A 82 19.55 -8.56 6.34
N ASP A 83 19.80 -9.69 6.96
CA ASP A 83 20.22 -10.92 6.28
C ASP A 83 19.09 -11.91 5.99
N ASP A 84 17.83 -11.56 6.28
CA ASP A 84 16.71 -12.47 6.12
C ASP A 84 15.90 -12.23 4.84
N ILE A 85 16.55 -12.44 3.68
CA ILE A 85 15.87 -12.38 2.36
C ILE A 85 14.80 -13.48 2.24
N ALA A 86 15.01 -14.63 2.87
CA ALA A 86 14.02 -15.71 2.88
C ALA A 86 12.78 -15.34 3.70
N ALA A 87 12.95 -14.62 4.82
CA ALA A 87 11.82 -14.08 5.59
C ALA A 87 11.01 -13.06 4.79
N LYS A 88 11.65 -12.24 3.95
CA LYS A 88 10.93 -11.30 3.07
C LYS A 88 9.95 -12.01 2.12
N GLN A 89 10.40 -13.10 1.48
CA GLN A 89 9.53 -13.88 0.58
C GLN A 89 8.39 -14.58 1.33
N ARG A 90 8.66 -15.09 2.54
CA ARG A 90 7.64 -15.67 3.42
C ARG A 90 6.62 -14.62 3.86
N GLY A 91 7.07 -13.42 4.22
CA GLY A 91 6.23 -12.31 4.67
C GLY A 91 5.20 -11.90 3.63
N PHE A 92 5.60 -11.70 2.38
CA PHE A 92 4.65 -11.35 1.31
C PHE A 92 3.62 -12.44 1.05
N ARG A 93 3.99 -13.72 1.20
CA ARG A 93 3.03 -14.86 1.11
C ARG A 93 2.10 -14.91 2.32
N ALA A 94 2.54 -14.46 3.49
CA ALA A 94 1.73 -14.36 4.70
C ALA A 94 0.76 -13.17 4.69
N GLY A 95 0.91 -12.23 3.73
CA GLY A 95 0.00 -11.11 3.55
C GLY A 95 0.45 -9.82 4.24
N ILE A 96 1.76 -9.59 4.39
CA ILE A 96 2.29 -8.28 4.80
C ILE A 96 2.18 -7.27 3.65
N ASP A 97 2.05 -6.00 4.01
CA ASP A 97 1.91 -4.90 3.05
C ASP A 97 3.24 -4.22 2.75
N ASP A 98 4.15 -4.20 3.73
CA ASP A 98 5.51 -3.67 3.56
C ASP A 98 6.47 -4.29 4.59
N TYR A 99 7.77 -4.06 4.39
CA TYR A 99 8.81 -4.44 5.36
C TYR A 99 9.88 -3.36 5.45
N MET A 100 10.56 -3.31 6.57
CA MET A 100 11.66 -2.40 6.85
C MET A 100 12.83 -3.16 7.45
N VAL A 101 14.06 -2.78 7.11
CA VAL A 101 15.28 -3.44 7.60
C VAL A 101 15.85 -2.68 8.79
N LYS A 102 16.17 -3.37 9.88
CA LYS A 102 16.91 -2.80 11.02
C LYS A 102 18.37 -2.51 10.63
N PRO A 103 18.97 -1.39 11.06
CA PRO A 103 18.47 -0.44 12.07
C PRO A 103 17.36 0.46 11.51
N ILE A 104 16.38 0.79 12.38
CA ILE A 104 15.20 1.55 12.00
C ILE A 104 15.57 3.02 11.80
N ASP A 105 15.35 3.52 10.59
CA ASP A 105 15.31 4.94 10.31
C ASP A 105 13.86 5.43 10.55
N VAL A 106 13.72 6.34 11.52
CA VAL A 106 12.39 6.83 11.94
C VAL A 106 11.69 7.60 10.81
N ASP A 107 12.42 8.40 10.04
CA ASP A 107 11.84 9.16 8.93
C ASP A 107 11.34 8.22 7.83
N GLU A 108 12.11 7.16 7.53
CA GLU A 108 11.67 6.11 6.60
C GLU A 108 10.43 5.38 7.13
N LEU A 109 10.38 5.05 8.43
CA LEU A 109 9.24 4.39 9.06
C LEU A 109 7.96 5.23 8.92
N LEU A 110 8.03 6.52 9.20
CA LEU A 110 6.91 7.45 9.09
C LEU A 110 6.37 7.52 7.65
N LEU A 111 7.25 7.64 6.65
CA LEU A 111 6.87 7.65 5.24
C LEU A 111 6.20 6.35 4.80
N ARG A 112 6.66 5.20 5.30
CA ARG A 112 6.06 3.89 5.01
C ARG A 112 4.68 3.74 5.62
N ILE A 113 4.52 4.13 6.89
CA ILE A 113 3.23 4.10 7.59
C ILE A 113 2.23 5.01 6.85
N GLU A 114 2.62 6.22 6.48
CA GLU A 114 1.77 7.13 5.71
C GLU A 114 1.33 6.50 4.37
N ALA A 115 2.24 5.87 3.66
CA ALA A 115 1.93 5.19 2.40
C ALA A 115 0.97 4.00 2.59
N LEU A 116 1.12 3.24 3.67
CA LEU A 116 0.25 2.11 4.00
C LEU A 116 -1.16 2.59 4.35
N LEU A 117 -1.29 3.58 5.21
CA LEU A 117 -2.58 4.16 5.62
C LEU A 117 -3.33 4.76 4.44
N ARG A 118 -2.62 5.47 3.55
CA ARG A 118 -3.22 6.00 2.32
C ARG A 118 -3.79 4.89 1.43
N ARG A 119 -3.07 3.76 1.28
CA ARG A 119 -3.58 2.60 0.50
C ARG A 119 -4.80 1.99 1.17
N ALA A 120 -4.74 1.73 2.47
CA ALA A 120 -5.85 1.16 3.23
C ALA A 120 -7.10 2.04 3.15
N ARG A 121 -6.94 3.37 3.23
CA ARG A 121 -8.04 4.33 3.09
C ARG A 121 -8.64 4.28 1.68
N ILE A 122 -7.82 4.28 0.63
CA ILE A 122 -8.28 4.15 -0.75
C ILE A 122 -9.07 2.85 -0.93
N GLU A 123 -8.57 1.73 -0.39
CA GLU A 123 -9.26 0.44 -0.47
C GLU A 123 -10.58 0.41 0.32
N ALA A 124 -10.62 1.06 1.50
CA ALA A 124 -11.83 1.12 2.34
C ALA A 124 -12.93 2.01 1.74
N GLU A 125 -12.53 3.17 1.23
CA GLU A 125 -13.45 4.13 0.62
C GLU A 125 -13.80 3.75 -0.84
N LYS A 126 -13.01 2.85 -1.45
CA LYS A 126 -13.06 2.51 -2.88
C LYS A 126 -13.04 3.73 -3.80
N ARG A 127 -12.66 4.88 -3.24
CA ARG A 127 -12.57 6.17 -3.90
C ARG A 127 -11.15 6.69 -3.84
N LEU A 128 -10.62 7.06 -5.00
CA LEU A 128 -9.31 7.70 -5.12
C LEU A 128 -9.51 9.14 -5.58
N MET A 129 -9.03 10.08 -4.77
CA MET A 129 -9.11 11.52 -5.08
C MET A 129 -7.72 12.10 -5.30
N ILE A 130 -7.52 12.78 -6.43
CA ILE A 130 -6.27 13.49 -6.76
C ILE A 130 -6.68 14.84 -7.36
N GLY A 131 -6.49 15.92 -6.62
CA GLY A 131 -7.02 17.22 -7.01
C GLY A 131 -8.54 17.18 -7.23
N ASN A 132 -8.98 17.54 -8.42
CA ASN A 132 -10.39 17.51 -8.84
C ASN A 132 -10.77 16.19 -9.54
N THR A 133 -9.84 15.23 -9.62
CA THR A 133 -10.10 13.91 -10.22
C THR A 133 -10.52 12.92 -9.15
N VAL A 134 -11.64 12.26 -9.38
CA VAL A 134 -12.20 11.21 -8.51
C VAL A 134 -12.34 9.93 -9.32
N LEU A 135 -11.79 8.82 -8.83
CA LEU A 135 -12.07 7.47 -9.36
C LEU A 135 -12.82 6.68 -8.28
N ASP A 136 -13.98 6.17 -8.61
CA ASP A 136 -14.81 5.32 -7.74
C ASP A 136 -14.71 3.86 -8.21
N ALA A 137 -14.07 3.02 -7.40
CA ALA A 137 -13.86 1.62 -7.77
C ALA A 137 -15.09 0.74 -7.53
N GLU A 138 -16.08 1.22 -6.78
CA GLU A 138 -17.34 0.51 -6.60
C GLU A 138 -18.26 0.72 -7.80
N GLU A 139 -18.35 1.95 -8.28
CA GLU A 139 -19.13 2.32 -9.46
C GLU A 139 -18.37 2.10 -10.78
N MET A 140 -17.04 1.83 -10.73
CA MET A 140 -16.13 1.77 -11.88
C MET A 140 -16.18 3.05 -12.73
N SER A 141 -16.38 4.20 -12.08
CA SER A 141 -16.56 5.52 -12.68
C SER A 141 -15.40 6.46 -12.39
N ALA A 142 -15.17 7.42 -13.28
CA ALA A 142 -14.14 8.44 -13.14
C ALA A 142 -14.72 9.82 -13.44
N TYR A 143 -14.34 10.81 -12.64
CA TYR A 143 -14.78 12.20 -12.78
C TYR A 143 -13.57 13.14 -12.76
N VAL A 144 -13.61 14.19 -13.58
CA VAL A 144 -12.66 15.30 -13.55
C VAL A 144 -13.47 16.60 -13.44
N CYS A 145 -13.22 17.39 -12.39
CA CYS A 145 -14.02 18.59 -12.08
C CYS A 145 -15.54 18.32 -12.06
N GLY A 146 -15.96 17.14 -11.59
CA GLY A 146 -17.37 16.72 -11.54
C GLY A 146 -17.94 16.20 -12.87
N ALA A 147 -17.22 16.29 -13.98
CA ALA A 147 -17.63 15.72 -15.26
C ALA A 147 -17.17 14.26 -15.37
N GLU A 148 -18.08 13.36 -15.74
CA GLU A 148 -17.78 11.94 -15.90
C GLU A 148 -16.89 11.69 -17.12
N ILE A 149 -15.85 10.86 -16.94
CA ILE A 149 -14.97 10.37 -17.99
C ILE A 149 -15.37 8.92 -18.32
N SER A 150 -15.90 8.71 -19.49
CA SER A 150 -16.30 7.36 -19.95
C SER A 150 -15.09 6.46 -20.15
N LEU A 151 -14.94 5.45 -19.31
CA LEU A 151 -13.87 4.45 -19.35
C LEU A 151 -14.43 3.06 -19.56
N THR A 152 -13.69 2.23 -20.29
CA THR A 152 -13.93 0.78 -20.22
C THR A 152 -13.40 0.25 -18.89
N VAL A 153 -13.90 -0.90 -18.44
CA VAL A 153 -13.46 -1.57 -17.21
C VAL A 153 -11.92 -1.70 -17.15
N ARG A 154 -11.30 -2.05 -18.26
CA ARG A 154 -9.83 -2.22 -18.32
C ARG A 154 -9.09 -0.88 -18.26
N GLU A 155 -9.58 0.16 -18.93
CA GLU A 155 -9.02 1.51 -18.81
C GLU A 155 -9.12 2.02 -17.38
N PHE A 156 -10.28 1.83 -16.74
CA PHE A 156 -10.48 2.18 -15.33
C PHE A 156 -9.48 1.46 -14.43
N ASN A 157 -9.36 0.14 -14.54
CA ASN A 157 -8.47 -0.63 -13.69
C ASN A 157 -7.00 -0.22 -13.84
N ILE A 158 -6.55 0.06 -15.08
CA ILE A 158 -5.18 0.51 -15.32
C ILE A 158 -4.92 1.88 -14.69
N ILE A 159 -5.79 2.87 -14.91
CA ILE A 159 -5.59 4.22 -14.36
C ILE A 159 -5.73 4.22 -12.84
N TYR A 160 -6.69 3.48 -12.29
CA TYR A 160 -6.87 3.32 -10.85
C TYR A 160 -5.62 2.71 -10.21
N LYS A 161 -5.04 1.65 -10.81
CA LYS A 161 -3.77 1.05 -10.36
C LYS A 161 -2.63 2.05 -10.36
N LEU A 162 -2.41 2.75 -11.46
CA LEU A 162 -1.31 3.71 -11.57
C LEU A 162 -1.43 4.85 -10.56
N LEU A 163 -2.63 5.36 -10.33
CA LEU A 163 -2.90 6.46 -9.41
C LEU A 163 -2.95 6.03 -7.95
N SER A 164 -3.30 4.79 -7.65
CA SER A 164 -3.20 4.22 -6.30
C SER A 164 -1.75 4.11 -5.80
N TYR A 165 -0.78 4.10 -6.74
CA TYR A 165 0.65 4.02 -6.43
C TYR A 165 1.41 5.17 -7.14
N PRO A 166 1.24 6.41 -6.71
CA PRO A 166 1.87 7.57 -7.36
C PRO A 166 3.37 7.44 -7.44
N LYS A 167 3.94 7.86 -8.58
CA LYS A 167 5.37 7.83 -8.90
C LYS A 167 5.99 6.42 -9.03
N ARG A 168 5.28 5.35 -8.64
CA ARG A 168 5.74 3.97 -8.84
C ARG A 168 5.64 3.58 -10.31
N THR A 169 6.70 3.00 -10.85
CA THR A 169 6.72 2.48 -12.21
C THR A 169 6.24 1.04 -12.24
N PHE A 170 5.29 0.75 -13.11
CA PHE A 170 4.83 -0.61 -13.42
C PHE A 170 5.35 -1.00 -14.79
N SER A 171 5.97 -2.17 -14.90
CA SER A 171 6.42 -2.67 -16.19
C SER A 171 5.22 -3.08 -17.06
N ARG A 172 5.44 -3.11 -18.39
CA ARG A 172 4.42 -3.63 -19.32
C ARG A 172 4.00 -5.06 -18.99
N ALA A 173 4.96 -5.89 -18.57
CA ALA A 173 4.69 -7.26 -18.17
C ALA A 173 3.79 -7.32 -16.93
N GLN A 174 4.09 -6.53 -15.89
CA GLN A 174 3.24 -6.48 -14.69
C GLN A 174 1.81 -6.05 -14.98
N LEU A 175 1.62 -5.01 -15.83
CA LEU A 175 0.28 -4.57 -16.22
C LEU A 175 -0.43 -5.61 -17.08
N MET A 176 0.31 -6.31 -17.94
CA MET A 176 -0.23 -7.39 -18.75
C MET A 176 -0.70 -8.56 -17.90
N ASP A 177 0.14 -9.03 -16.98
CA ASP A 177 -0.17 -10.16 -16.10
C ASP A 177 -1.40 -9.86 -15.22
N GLU A 178 -1.52 -8.61 -14.77
CA GLU A 178 -2.62 -8.20 -13.88
C GLU A 178 -3.96 -8.04 -14.62
N PHE A 179 -3.94 -7.44 -15.82
CA PHE A 179 -5.18 -7.03 -16.50
C PHE A 179 -5.54 -7.83 -17.75
N TRP A 180 -4.70 -8.77 -18.19
CA TRP A 180 -4.94 -9.69 -19.33
C TRP A 180 -4.78 -11.16 -18.95
N SER A 181 -4.82 -11.49 -17.64
CA SER A 181 -4.76 -12.87 -17.17
C SER A 181 -5.86 -13.69 -17.82
N GLY A 182 -5.46 -14.73 -18.58
CA GLY A 182 -6.37 -15.61 -19.34
C GLY A 182 -6.50 -15.31 -20.85
N GLU A 183 -5.92 -14.23 -21.35
CA GLU A 183 -5.90 -13.92 -22.80
C GLU A 183 -4.57 -14.34 -23.43
N THR A 184 -4.51 -15.54 -24.02
CA THR A 184 -3.29 -16.10 -24.60
C THR A 184 -2.77 -15.40 -25.86
N SER A 185 -3.57 -14.51 -26.48
CA SER A 185 -3.22 -13.80 -27.72
C SER A 185 -2.80 -12.34 -27.54
N ALA A 186 -2.89 -11.79 -26.31
CA ALA A 186 -2.59 -10.40 -26.08
C ALA A 186 -1.07 -10.16 -26.01
N SER A 187 -0.58 -9.14 -26.72
CA SER A 187 0.83 -8.76 -26.70
C SER A 187 1.08 -7.56 -25.78
N LEU A 188 2.32 -7.37 -25.31
CA LEU A 188 2.70 -6.20 -24.48
C LEU A 188 2.34 -4.85 -25.13
N ARG A 189 2.18 -4.80 -26.47
CA ARG A 189 1.71 -3.61 -27.18
C ARG A 189 0.26 -3.23 -26.84
N ALA A 190 -0.55 -4.19 -26.37
CA ALA A 190 -1.91 -3.89 -25.91
C ALA A 190 -1.91 -2.88 -24.76
N VAL A 191 -0.95 -2.99 -23.83
CA VAL A 191 -0.78 -2.02 -22.74
C VAL A 191 -0.57 -0.61 -23.29
N ASP A 192 0.30 -0.46 -24.30
CA ASP A 192 0.63 0.85 -24.89
C ASP A 192 -0.62 1.50 -25.52
N VAL A 193 -1.47 0.70 -26.17
CA VAL A 193 -2.74 1.17 -26.75
C VAL A 193 -3.69 1.68 -25.67
N TYR A 194 -3.83 0.97 -24.57
CA TYR A 194 -4.70 1.39 -23.46
C TYR A 194 -4.16 2.64 -22.78
N ILE A 195 -2.86 2.74 -22.56
CA ILE A 195 -2.23 3.96 -22.01
C ILE A 195 -2.48 5.17 -22.92
N THR A 196 -2.40 5.00 -24.23
CA THR A 196 -2.68 6.08 -25.19
C THR A 196 -4.13 6.54 -25.08
N ARG A 197 -5.09 5.61 -25.07
CA ARG A 197 -6.52 5.93 -24.90
C ARG A 197 -6.81 6.63 -23.57
N ILE A 198 -6.22 6.19 -22.48
CA ILE A 198 -6.38 6.83 -21.18
C ILE A 198 -5.83 8.25 -21.22
N ARG A 199 -4.65 8.48 -21.81
CA ARG A 199 -4.10 9.83 -21.97
C ARG A 199 -5.00 10.76 -22.78
N GLU A 200 -5.60 10.25 -23.85
CA GLU A 200 -6.55 11.02 -24.67
C GLU A 200 -7.78 11.43 -23.87
N LYS A 201 -8.36 10.49 -23.11
CA LYS A 201 -9.55 10.74 -22.27
C LYS A 201 -9.28 11.72 -21.13
N PHE A 202 -8.09 11.71 -20.55
CA PHE A 202 -7.65 12.63 -19.50
C PHE A 202 -6.79 13.78 -20.03
N SER A 203 -6.88 14.12 -21.34
CA SER A 203 -6.05 15.16 -21.94
C SER A 203 -6.26 16.56 -21.35
N ALA A 204 -7.47 16.86 -20.88
CA ALA A 204 -7.82 18.10 -20.19
C ALA A 204 -7.58 18.07 -18.68
N CYS A 205 -7.15 16.94 -18.11
CA CYS A 205 -6.88 16.80 -16.69
C CYS A 205 -5.51 17.36 -16.34
N GLU A 206 -5.45 18.27 -15.38
CA GLU A 206 -4.20 18.87 -14.89
C GLU A 206 -3.70 18.24 -13.58
N ASP A 207 -4.51 17.39 -12.94
CA ASP A 207 -4.21 16.84 -11.60
C ASP A 207 -3.09 15.80 -11.60
N PHE A 208 -2.86 15.13 -12.74
CA PHE A 208 -1.82 14.11 -12.88
C PHE A 208 -1.36 13.95 -14.33
N LYS A 209 -0.21 13.26 -14.50
CA LYS A 209 0.30 12.84 -15.82
C LYS A 209 0.71 11.38 -15.79
N ILE A 210 0.38 10.64 -16.86
CA ILE A 210 0.93 9.29 -17.08
C ILE A 210 2.24 9.44 -17.83
N VAL A 211 3.35 9.08 -17.17
CA VAL A 211 4.71 9.22 -17.72
C VAL A 211 5.19 7.87 -18.23
N THR A 212 5.77 7.85 -19.42
CA THR A 212 6.48 6.68 -19.94
C THR A 212 7.88 6.63 -19.35
N VAL A 213 8.23 5.50 -18.76
CA VAL A 213 9.61 5.19 -18.37
C VAL A 213 10.19 4.30 -19.47
N HIS A 214 11.07 4.89 -20.29
CA HIS A 214 11.63 4.23 -21.47
C HIS A 214 12.28 2.90 -21.11
N GLY A 215 12.03 1.88 -21.92
CA GLY A 215 12.54 0.51 -21.71
C GLY A 215 11.85 -0.28 -20.58
N LEU A 216 11.01 0.37 -19.73
CA LEU A 216 10.40 -0.29 -18.58
C LEU A 216 8.87 -0.32 -18.66
N GLY A 217 8.20 0.82 -18.58
CA GLY A 217 6.74 0.84 -18.52
C GLY A 217 6.18 2.22 -18.24
N TYR A 218 5.23 2.31 -17.29
CA TYR A 218 4.45 3.51 -17.03
C TYR A 218 4.32 3.81 -15.54
N LYS A 219 4.17 5.09 -15.21
CA LYS A 219 3.83 5.57 -13.89
C LYS A 219 2.88 6.76 -13.96
N ALA A 220 2.05 6.94 -12.95
CA ALA A 220 1.30 8.18 -12.76
C ALA A 220 2.08 9.12 -11.82
N VAL A 221 2.08 10.40 -12.16
CA VAL A 221 2.72 11.45 -11.36
C VAL A 221 1.66 12.53 -11.10
N PRO A 222 1.16 12.66 -9.85
CA PRO A 222 0.34 13.79 -9.47
C PRO A 222 1.08 15.11 -9.69
N THR A 223 0.33 16.14 -10.07
CA THR A 223 0.83 17.50 -10.29
C THR A 223 0.37 18.47 -9.20
N VAL A 224 -0.52 17.99 -8.34
CA VAL A 224 -1.07 18.67 -7.15
C VAL A 224 -0.63 18.00 -5.89
#